data_b6df048df262a8a7c4319c9bb8b6968e
#
_entry.id   b6df048df262a8a7c4319c9bb8b6968e
#
_cell.length_a   1.000
_cell.length_b   1.000
_cell.length_c   1.000
_cell.angle_alpha   90.00
_cell.angle_beta   90.00
_cell.angle_gamma   90.00
#
_symmetry.space_group_name_H-M   'P 1'
#
loop_
_entity.id
_entity.type
_entity.pdbx_description
1 polymer ?
#
loop_
_entity_poly.entity_id
_entity_poly.type
_entity_poly.pdbx_seq_one_letter_code
_entity_poly.pdbx_strand_id
1 'polypeptide(L)'
;GAIRYGMSGIKSVGSAVVDRIVEEREANGPYKDMKDFLVRMTPKETNKKTVEALILGGAFDSFGVKRRQMMMAYPMMIDEVYKERKNSSAGQMSFAEFFGGEFAEAAKTKFPDVEEYDEQEKLALEKSVLGIYISGHPLLDYEKLMSEKTAFSSVDFMIDEEEGRARVPDQSICILGGMVAGVTVKLTKNNQNMAFVTLEDMVGQTEIIVFPKKYEDYREKLTADNKIFVKGRATVSEEDAKLIAEEILTFDEVAAGNDFSRYNNSGRMKPRRENTGKPEFTEGDLQVWVCFDDRKEYDELEKEFLSILEEYKGNCPVYIFIKQEKQYKNMGRGFMVDGASGIVDRLKLEYGVSRVTVRPNKMK
;
A
#
# COMPACT_ATOMS: atom_id res chain seq x y z
N GLY A 1 -19.15 -3.63 -1.15
CA GLY A 1 -19.69 -2.75 -0.10
C GLY A 1 -18.65 -1.77 0.38
N ALA A 2 -19.04 -0.57 0.81
CA ALA A 2 -18.10 0.41 1.34
C ALA A 2 -17.82 0.12 2.82
N ILE A 3 -16.54 0.20 3.22
CA ILE A 3 -16.12 0.17 4.62
C ILE A 3 -16.21 1.59 5.18
N ARG A 4 -16.89 1.75 6.33
CA ARG A 4 -16.97 3.05 7.01
C ARG A 4 -15.93 3.09 8.13
N TYR A 5 -15.08 4.11 8.09
CA TYR A 5 -14.12 4.36 9.16
C TYR A 5 -14.79 5.14 10.30
N GLY A 6 -14.63 4.68 11.54
CA GLY A 6 -15.22 5.31 12.72
C GLY A 6 -14.45 6.55 13.16
N MET A 7 -15.13 7.65 13.49
CA MET A 7 -14.50 8.90 13.95
C MET A 7 -13.65 8.73 15.22
N SER A 8 -13.91 7.72 16.05
CA SER A 8 -13.10 7.40 17.23
C SER A 8 -11.67 6.95 16.91
N GLY A 9 -11.40 6.57 15.65
CA GLY A 9 -10.05 6.28 15.16
C GLY A 9 -9.23 7.53 14.82
N ILE A 10 -9.85 8.72 14.79
CA ILE A 10 -9.16 9.98 14.48
C ILE A 10 -8.32 10.41 15.71
N LYS A 11 -7.03 10.64 15.52
CA LYS A 11 -6.16 11.15 16.59
C LYS A 11 -6.71 12.46 17.17
N SER A 12 -6.61 12.63 18.46
CA SER A 12 -7.13 13.81 19.20
C SER A 12 -8.66 13.94 19.22
N VAL A 13 -9.40 12.94 18.73
CA VAL A 13 -10.86 12.88 18.84
C VAL A 13 -11.20 11.74 19.79
N GLY A 14 -11.55 12.08 21.04
CA GLY A 14 -11.92 11.08 22.05
C GLY A 14 -13.31 10.50 21.82
N SER A 15 -13.55 9.28 22.31
CA SER A 15 -14.86 8.59 22.18
C SER A 15 -16.01 9.46 22.73
N ALA A 16 -15.82 10.12 23.86
CA ALA A 16 -16.83 11.03 24.45
C ALA A 16 -17.22 12.19 23.51
N VAL A 17 -16.28 12.69 22.70
CA VAL A 17 -16.58 13.72 21.68
C VAL A 17 -17.42 13.12 20.56
N VAL A 18 -17.08 11.91 20.11
CA VAL A 18 -17.83 11.20 19.06
C VAL A 18 -19.25 10.89 19.53
N ASP A 19 -19.41 10.38 20.75
CA ASP A 19 -20.71 10.09 21.34
C ASP A 19 -21.58 11.36 21.38
N ARG A 20 -21.01 12.48 21.81
CA ARG A 20 -21.71 13.76 21.86
C ARG A 20 -22.08 14.29 20.48
N ILE A 21 -21.22 14.11 19.46
CA ILE A 21 -21.53 14.46 18.05
C ILE A 21 -22.75 13.66 17.58
N VAL A 22 -22.80 12.37 17.90
CA VAL A 22 -23.90 11.48 17.50
C VAL A 22 -25.18 11.87 18.23
N GLU A 23 -25.16 12.00 19.58
CA GLU A 23 -26.31 12.41 20.38
C GLU A 23 -26.92 13.73 19.88
N GLU A 24 -26.08 14.74 19.66
CA GLU A 24 -26.52 16.05 19.19
C GLU A 24 -27.15 15.98 17.80
N ARG A 25 -26.55 15.20 16.90
CA ARG A 25 -27.08 14.97 15.56
C ARG A 25 -28.44 14.23 15.58
N GLU A 26 -28.59 13.25 16.46
CA GLU A 26 -29.85 12.49 16.63
C GLU A 26 -30.96 13.34 17.23
N ALA A 27 -30.62 14.21 18.18
CA ALA A 27 -31.60 15.08 18.83
C ALA A 27 -32.04 16.25 17.95
N ASN A 28 -31.12 16.87 17.21
CA ASN A 28 -31.34 18.16 16.53
C ASN A 28 -31.13 18.08 14.99
N GLY A 29 -30.96 16.87 14.43
CA GLY A 29 -30.76 16.62 13.02
C GLY A 29 -29.31 16.85 12.54
N PRO A 30 -29.04 16.60 11.24
CA PRO A 30 -27.73 16.78 10.64
C PRO A 30 -27.17 18.19 10.84
N TYR A 31 -25.84 18.28 10.98
CA TYR A 31 -25.15 19.58 10.98
C TYR A 31 -25.20 20.18 9.57
N LYS A 32 -25.53 21.47 9.49
CA LYS A 32 -25.73 22.21 8.22
C LYS A 32 -24.40 22.64 7.61
N ASP A 33 -23.50 23.13 8.46
CA ASP A 33 -22.17 23.63 8.13
C ASP A 33 -21.25 23.60 9.35
N MET A 34 -20.01 24.05 9.17
CA MET A 34 -19.02 24.07 10.23
C MET A 34 -19.39 25.02 11.38
N LYS A 35 -20.03 26.14 11.10
CA LYS A 35 -20.48 27.11 12.13
C LYS A 35 -21.59 26.49 12.99
N ASP A 36 -22.58 25.86 12.36
CA ASP A 36 -23.66 25.13 13.06
C ASP A 36 -23.07 24.04 13.98
N PHE A 37 -22.08 23.28 13.49
CA PHE A 37 -21.36 22.31 14.30
C PHE A 37 -20.71 22.97 15.54
N LEU A 38 -19.94 24.03 15.34
CA LEU A 38 -19.26 24.73 16.44
C LEU A 38 -20.23 25.36 17.45
N VAL A 39 -21.38 25.85 16.98
CA VAL A 39 -22.43 26.42 17.84
C VAL A 39 -23.15 25.37 18.65
N ARG A 40 -23.38 24.19 18.12
CA ARG A 40 -24.11 23.11 18.79
C ARG A 40 -23.24 22.29 19.75
N MET A 41 -21.92 22.23 19.49
CA MET A 41 -20.98 21.52 20.34
C MET A 41 -20.40 22.41 21.45
N THR A 42 -20.01 21.85 22.59
CA THR A 42 -19.43 22.63 23.70
C THR A 42 -17.96 23.00 23.44
N PRO A 43 -17.42 24.07 24.08
CA PRO A 43 -16.01 24.44 23.97
C PRO A 43 -15.03 23.35 24.38
N LYS A 44 -15.43 22.46 25.28
CA LYS A 44 -14.61 21.33 25.70
C LYS A 44 -14.46 20.29 24.59
N GLU A 45 -15.50 20.11 23.80
CA GLU A 45 -15.57 19.13 22.70
C GLU A 45 -14.95 19.68 21.40
N THR A 46 -15.02 21.01 21.21
CA THR A 46 -14.53 21.70 19.99
C THR A 46 -13.22 22.45 20.23
N ASN A 47 -12.28 21.87 20.99
CA ASN A 47 -10.96 22.45 21.08
C ASN A 47 -10.24 22.43 19.71
N LYS A 48 -9.26 23.36 19.52
CA LYS A 48 -8.61 23.57 18.22
C LYS A 48 -8.03 22.25 17.62
N LYS A 49 -7.42 21.39 18.44
CA LYS A 49 -6.83 20.13 17.98
C LYS A 49 -7.89 19.13 17.50
N THR A 50 -9.03 19.05 18.18
CA THR A 50 -10.13 18.17 17.80
C THR A 50 -10.74 18.61 16.48
N VAL A 51 -11.02 19.93 16.32
CA VAL A 51 -11.59 20.46 15.08
C VAL A 51 -10.63 20.31 13.91
N GLU A 52 -9.34 20.60 14.11
CA GLU A 52 -8.30 20.37 13.12
C GLU A 52 -8.25 18.91 12.67
N ALA A 53 -8.24 17.96 13.60
CA ALA A 53 -8.22 16.54 13.28
C ALA A 53 -9.47 16.08 12.52
N LEU A 54 -10.64 16.60 12.85
CA LEU A 54 -11.89 16.33 12.12
C LEU A 54 -11.85 16.89 10.69
N ILE A 55 -11.31 18.11 10.49
CA ILE A 55 -11.14 18.71 9.15
C ILE A 55 -10.18 17.84 8.33
N LEU A 56 -8.99 17.58 8.85
CA LEU A 56 -7.96 16.82 8.14
C LEU A 56 -8.39 15.37 7.86
N GLY A 57 -9.14 14.77 8.77
CA GLY A 57 -9.72 13.42 8.60
C GLY A 57 -10.95 13.37 7.68
N GLY A 58 -11.37 14.50 7.11
CA GLY A 58 -12.48 14.56 6.15
C GLY A 58 -13.88 14.48 6.74
N ALA A 59 -14.03 14.62 8.08
CA ALA A 59 -15.34 14.53 8.72
C ALA A 59 -16.35 15.60 8.25
N PHE A 60 -15.85 16.69 7.68
CA PHE A 60 -16.64 17.83 7.21
C PHE A 60 -16.72 17.97 5.69
N ASP A 61 -16.22 17.00 4.91
CA ASP A 61 -16.22 17.05 3.44
C ASP A 61 -17.64 17.19 2.86
N SER A 62 -18.64 16.68 3.58
CA SER A 62 -20.06 16.81 3.19
C SER A 62 -20.59 18.24 3.19
N PHE A 63 -19.90 19.20 3.80
CA PHE A 63 -20.28 20.60 3.78
C PHE A 63 -19.93 21.30 2.45
N GLY A 64 -19.18 20.65 1.56
CA GLY A 64 -18.82 21.18 0.25
C GLY A 64 -17.79 22.31 0.29
N VAL A 65 -17.09 22.48 1.40
CA VAL A 65 -15.99 23.44 1.59
C VAL A 65 -14.66 22.70 1.55
N LYS A 66 -13.68 23.26 0.85
CA LYS A 66 -12.33 22.68 0.75
C LYS A 66 -11.68 22.57 2.15
N ARG A 67 -10.98 21.48 2.44
CA ARG A 67 -10.33 21.27 3.75
C ARG A 67 -9.35 22.41 4.08
N ARG A 68 -8.59 22.89 3.09
CA ARG A 68 -7.67 24.02 3.25
C ARG A 68 -8.39 25.32 3.64
N GLN A 69 -9.55 25.58 3.05
CA GLN A 69 -10.38 26.74 3.43
C GLN A 69 -10.85 26.63 4.88
N MET A 70 -11.34 25.43 5.28
CA MET A 70 -11.76 25.20 6.67
C MET A 70 -10.59 25.35 7.65
N MET A 71 -9.41 24.81 7.31
CA MET A 71 -8.20 24.94 8.13
C MET A 71 -7.75 26.36 8.35
N MET A 72 -7.93 27.25 7.39
CA MET A 72 -7.62 28.66 7.54
C MET A 72 -8.67 29.44 8.37
N ALA A 73 -9.92 29.02 8.29
CA ALA A 73 -11.04 29.75 8.91
C ALA A 73 -11.34 29.27 10.34
N TYR A 74 -11.15 27.98 10.67
CA TYR A 74 -11.63 27.40 11.93
C TYR A 74 -11.12 28.08 13.20
N PRO A 75 -9.86 28.59 13.31
CA PRO A 75 -9.41 29.21 14.54
C PRO A 75 -10.20 30.48 14.89
N MET A 76 -10.51 31.29 13.86
CA MET A 76 -11.32 32.52 14.05
C MET A 76 -12.77 32.17 14.37
N MET A 77 -13.33 31.15 13.68
CA MET A 77 -14.71 30.71 13.93
C MET A 77 -14.90 30.18 15.35
N ILE A 78 -13.95 29.43 15.89
CA ILE A 78 -13.98 28.97 17.29
C ILE A 78 -13.96 30.17 18.24
N ASP A 79 -13.06 31.11 18.00
CA ASP A 79 -12.90 32.29 18.88
C ASP A 79 -14.17 33.17 18.83
N GLU A 80 -14.83 33.32 17.67
CA GLU A 80 -16.11 34.03 17.53
C GLU A 80 -17.23 33.35 18.31
N VAL A 81 -17.43 32.04 18.10
CA VAL A 81 -18.45 31.24 18.82
C VAL A 81 -18.24 31.31 20.33
N TYR A 82 -17.00 31.27 20.80
CA TYR A 82 -16.70 31.38 22.23
C TYR A 82 -17.01 32.79 22.81
N LYS A 83 -16.74 33.84 22.04
CA LYS A 83 -17.12 35.22 22.42
C LYS A 83 -18.64 35.39 22.47
N GLU A 84 -19.35 34.90 21.44
CA GLU A 84 -20.83 34.99 21.40
C GLU A 84 -21.46 34.28 22.61
N ARG A 85 -21.01 33.09 22.97
CA ARG A 85 -21.48 32.34 24.15
C ARG A 85 -21.21 33.08 25.46
N LYS A 86 -20.02 33.66 25.61
CA LYS A 86 -19.67 34.43 26.81
C LYS A 86 -20.56 35.64 26.96
N ASN A 87 -20.88 36.34 25.88
CA ASN A 87 -21.75 37.50 25.87
C ASN A 87 -23.20 37.12 26.18
N SER A 88 -23.72 36.05 25.60
CA SER A 88 -25.07 35.51 25.89
C SER A 88 -25.21 35.08 27.35
N SER A 89 -24.19 34.45 27.92
CA SER A 89 -24.16 34.05 29.33
C SER A 89 -24.12 35.28 30.30
N ALA A 90 -23.66 36.42 29.85
CA ALA A 90 -23.62 37.66 30.60
C ALA A 90 -24.93 38.52 30.52
N GLY A 91 -25.98 37.93 29.90
CA GLY A 91 -27.30 38.61 29.78
C GLY A 91 -27.35 39.70 28.69
N GLN A 92 -26.31 39.82 27.85
CA GLN A 92 -26.33 40.66 26.66
C GLN A 92 -26.94 39.86 25.50
N MET A 93 -28.10 40.31 24.99
CA MET A 93 -28.66 39.77 23.74
C MET A 93 -27.66 39.94 22.59
N SER A 94 -27.50 38.89 21.77
CA SER A 94 -26.63 38.99 20.60
C SER A 94 -27.22 40.01 19.62
N PHE A 95 -26.35 40.71 18.90
CA PHE A 95 -26.75 41.69 17.87
C PHE A 95 -27.65 41.05 16.79
N ALA A 96 -27.47 39.76 16.51
CA ALA A 96 -28.29 39.00 15.59
C ALA A 96 -29.71 38.72 16.12
N GLU A 97 -29.90 38.51 17.42
CA GLU A 97 -31.22 38.40 18.05
C GLU A 97 -31.98 39.71 18.08
N PHE A 98 -31.27 40.82 18.12
CA PHE A 98 -31.89 42.16 18.14
C PHE A 98 -32.37 42.64 16.77
N PHE A 99 -31.68 42.30 15.70
CA PHE A 99 -31.97 42.81 14.34
C PHE A 99 -32.77 41.86 13.41
N GLY A 100 -33.12 40.65 13.84
CA GLY A 100 -33.93 39.71 13.07
C GLY A 100 -33.22 39.07 11.87
N GLY A 101 -33.83 38.04 11.28
CA GLY A 101 -33.23 37.11 10.35
C GLY A 101 -32.60 37.59 9.02
N GLU A 102 -32.76 38.88 8.65
CA GLU A 102 -32.11 39.43 7.43
C GLU A 102 -30.61 39.62 7.59
N PHE A 103 -30.10 39.82 8.82
CA PHE A 103 -28.66 39.90 9.09
C PHE A 103 -27.99 38.52 9.28
N ALA A 104 -28.74 37.47 9.47
CA ALA A 104 -28.19 36.11 9.55
C ALA A 104 -27.60 35.61 8.20
N GLU A 105 -28.07 36.11 7.06
CA GLU A 105 -27.47 35.85 5.76
C GLU A 105 -26.16 36.58 5.51
N ALA A 106 -25.98 37.77 6.09
CA ALA A 106 -24.74 38.56 5.98
C ALA A 106 -23.61 37.96 6.84
N ALA A 107 -23.92 37.14 7.83
CA ALA A 107 -22.98 36.42 8.69
C ALA A 107 -22.57 35.05 8.18
N LYS A 108 -22.78 34.73 6.88
CA LYS A 108 -22.18 33.57 6.26
C LYS A 108 -20.66 33.67 6.41
N THR A 109 -20.10 32.78 7.16
CA THR A 109 -18.64 32.69 7.34
C THR A 109 -18.00 32.68 5.96
N LYS A 110 -17.32 33.79 5.62
CA LYS A 110 -16.60 33.84 4.34
C LYS A 110 -15.33 33.03 4.49
N PHE A 111 -15.35 31.83 3.95
CA PHE A 111 -14.14 31.06 3.79
C PHE A 111 -13.19 31.79 2.81
N PRO A 112 -11.87 31.78 3.07
CA PRO A 112 -10.92 32.36 2.13
C PRO A 112 -10.98 31.63 0.79
N ASP A 113 -10.85 32.39 -0.30
CA ASP A 113 -10.79 31.79 -1.65
C ASP A 113 -9.36 31.30 -1.90
N VAL A 114 -9.14 30.02 -1.56
CA VAL A 114 -7.85 29.35 -1.74
C VAL A 114 -8.08 28.00 -2.42
N GLU A 115 -7.07 27.57 -3.17
CA GLU A 115 -7.08 26.22 -3.74
C GLU A 115 -6.98 25.16 -2.65
N GLU A 116 -7.51 23.96 -2.96
CA GLU A 116 -7.38 22.80 -2.06
C GLU A 116 -5.90 22.38 -1.96
N TYR A 117 -5.58 21.66 -0.92
CA TYR A 117 -4.32 20.93 -0.84
C TYR A 117 -4.13 20.10 -2.12
N ASP A 118 -2.89 19.97 -2.60
CA ASP A 118 -2.62 18.99 -3.62
C ASP A 118 -2.92 17.57 -3.10
N GLU A 119 -3.07 16.62 -4.00
CA GLU A 119 -3.52 15.28 -3.63
C GLU A 119 -2.55 14.58 -2.67
N GLN A 120 -1.24 14.75 -2.86
CA GLN A 120 -0.23 14.14 -2.00
C GLN A 120 -0.23 14.79 -0.61
N GLU A 121 -0.31 16.13 -0.54
CA GLU A 121 -0.41 16.87 0.72
C GLU A 121 -1.69 16.49 1.47
N LYS A 122 -2.83 16.41 0.78
CA LYS A 122 -4.12 15.99 1.35
C LYS A 122 -4.05 14.59 1.95
N LEU A 123 -3.47 13.63 1.24
CA LEU A 123 -3.29 12.26 1.71
C LEU A 123 -2.33 12.17 2.89
N ALA A 124 -1.24 12.95 2.88
CA ALA A 124 -0.30 13.02 4.00
C ALA A 124 -0.96 13.58 5.27
N LEU A 125 -1.74 14.67 5.13
CA LEU A 125 -2.50 15.27 6.23
C LEU A 125 -3.56 14.30 6.77
N GLU A 126 -4.30 13.62 5.91
CA GLU A 126 -5.27 12.59 6.27
C GLU A 126 -4.61 11.46 7.07
N LYS A 127 -3.51 10.89 6.57
CA LYS A 127 -2.75 9.84 7.26
C LYS A 127 -2.21 10.31 8.61
N SER A 128 -1.81 11.57 8.73
CA SER A 128 -1.27 12.13 9.99
C SER A 128 -2.27 12.01 11.14
N VAL A 129 -3.57 12.13 10.87
CA VAL A 129 -4.66 12.09 11.85
C VAL A 129 -5.39 10.76 11.92
N LEU A 130 -5.48 10.02 10.81
CA LEU A 130 -6.17 8.72 10.76
C LEU A 130 -5.23 7.53 10.95
N GLY A 131 -3.93 7.71 10.65
CA GLY A 131 -2.94 6.63 10.63
C GLY A 131 -2.97 5.77 9.35
N ILE A 132 -3.99 5.93 8.52
CA ILE A 132 -4.21 5.24 7.23
C ILE A 132 -4.63 6.23 6.16
N TYR A 133 -4.54 5.82 4.90
CA TYR A 133 -5.11 6.54 3.76
C TYR A 133 -6.56 6.07 3.53
N ILE A 134 -7.50 7.00 3.33
CA ILE A 134 -8.91 6.71 3.05
C ILE A 134 -9.32 7.25 1.68
N SER A 135 -8.93 8.48 1.35
CA SER A 135 -9.36 9.15 0.11
C SER A 135 -8.65 8.63 -1.14
N GLY A 136 -7.49 7.98 -0.99
CA GLY A 136 -6.65 7.45 -2.07
C GLY A 136 -5.36 6.85 -1.49
N HIS A 137 -4.41 6.50 -2.34
CA HIS A 137 -3.09 6.03 -1.92
C HIS A 137 -1.99 6.69 -2.77
N PRO A 138 -0.87 7.18 -2.19
CA PRO A 138 0.18 7.87 -2.95
C PRO A 138 0.85 7.03 -4.03
N LEU A 139 0.69 5.71 -3.98
CA LEU A 139 1.24 4.76 -4.96
C LEU A 139 0.23 4.33 -6.03
N LEU A 140 -1.00 4.86 -6.02
CA LEU A 140 -2.06 4.40 -6.93
C LEU A 140 -1.68 4.61 -8.40
N ASP A 141 -1.08 5.76 -8.72
CA ASP A 141 -0.61 6.07 -10.08
C ASP A 141 0.52 5.15 -10.56
N TYR A 142 1.18 4.46 -9.61
CA TYR A 142 2.30 3.56 -9.87
C TYR A 142 1.93 2.08 -9.83
N GLU A 143 0.65 1.74 -9.66
CA GLU A 143 0.15 0.35 -9.53
C GLU A 143 0.65 -0.53 -10.68
N LYS A 144 0.54 -0.03 -11.92
CA LYS A 144 1.02 -0.75 -13.10
C LYS A 144 2.53 -0.99 -13.07
N LEU A 145 3.30 0.05 -12.75
CA LEU A 145 4.77 -0.05 -12.66
C LEU A 145 5.19 -1.03 -11.56
N MET A 146 4.50 -1.01 -10.42
CA MET A 146 4.74 -1.93 -9.32
C MET A 146 4.42 -3.37 -9.74
N SER A 147 3.25 -3.63 -10.31
CA SER A 147 2.84 -4.97 -10.74
C SER A 147 3.76 -5.60 -11.80
N GLU A 148 4.39 -4.77 -12.65
CA GLU A 148 5.35 -5.23 -13.66
C GLU A 148 6.73 -5.59 -13.06
N LYS A 149 7.11 -4.97 -11.94
CA LYS A 149 8.46 -5.11 -11.35
C LYS A 149 8.52 -5.95 -10.08
N THR A 150 7.42 -6.10 -9.35
CA THR A 150 7.38 -6.82 -8.09
C THR A 150 6.61 -8.14 -8.21
N ALA A 151 7.14 -9.20 -7.60
CA ALA A 151 6.47 -10.50 -7.48
C ALA A 151 5.96 -10.75 -6.05
N PHE A 152 6.32 -9.88 -5.11
CA PHE A 152 5.96 -9.94 -3.70
C PHE A 152 5.49 -8.57 -3.22
N SER A 153 4.67 -8.57 -2.19
CA SER A 153 4.17 -7.39 -1.48
C SER A 153 4.52 -7.49 0.01
N SER A 154 4.24 -6.44 0.77
CA SER A 154 4.43 -6.44 2.23
C SER A 154 3.68 -7.56 2.93
N VAL A 155 2.50 -7.96 2.43
CA VAL A 155 1.71 -9.07 3.00
C VAL A 155 2.46 -10.40 2.95
N ASP A 156 3.29 -10.63 1.94
CA ASP A 156 4.08 -11.86 1.83
C ASP A 156 5.19 -11.95 2.89
N PHE A 157 5.54 -10.81 3.51
CA PHE A 157 6.50 -10.70 4.61
C PHE A 157 5.82 -10.71 5.99
N MET A 158 4.49 -10.72 6.07
CA MET A 158 3.78 -10.89 7.34
C MET A 158 3.79 -12.35 7.76
N ILE A 159 3.94 -12.58 9.07
CA ILE A 159 3.77 -13.92 9.63
C ILE A 159 2.27 -14.24 9.63
N ASP A 160 1.89 -15.29 8.95
CA ASP A 160 0.54 -15.81 8.98
C ASP A 160 0.25 -16.45 10.34
N GLU A 161 -0.83 -16.04 11.01
CA GLU A 161 -1.16 -16.52 12.37
C GLU A 161 -1.49 -18.01 12.39
N GLU A 162 -2.01 -18.57 11.30
CA GLU A 162 -2.39 -20.00 11.23
C GLU A 162 -1.19 -20.87 10.85
N GLU A 163 -0.36 -20.39 9.90
CA GLU A 163 0.80 -21.15 9.41
C GLU A 163 2.08 -20.90 10.24
N GLY A 164 2.14 -19.85 11.04
CA GLY A 164 3.28 -19.45 11.87
C GLY A 164 4.53 -19.05 11.04
N ARG A 165 4.35 -18.65 9.79
CA ARG A 165 5.46 -18.29 8.88
C ARG A 165 5.04 -17.29 7.84
N ALA A 166 6.02 -16.54 7.30
CA ALA A 166 5.80 -15.68 6.14
C ALA A 166 5.64 -16.49 4.85
N ARG A 167 4.92 -15.93 3.88
CA ARG A 167 4.76 -16.54 2.56
C ARG A 167 6.01 -16.43 1.70
N VAL A 168 6.82 -15.38 1.92
CA VAL A 168 8.11 -15.23 1.25
C VAL A 168 9.07 -16.34 1.71
N PRO A 169 9.72 -17.07 0.78
CA PRO A 169 10.71 -18.09 1.15
C PRO A 169 11.97 -17.44 1.73
N ASP A 170 12.51 -18.02 2.81
CA ASP A 170 13.80 -17.57 3.36
C ASP A 170 14.91 -17.62 2.31
N GLN A 171 15.83 -16.65 2.34
CA GLN A 171 16.95 -16.48 1.40
C GLN A 171 16.54 -16.25 -0.07
N SER A 172 15.26 -16.08 -0.38
CA SER A 172 14.82 -15.75 -1.74
C SER A 172 15.22 -14.32 -2.12
N ILE A 173 15.49 -14.11 -3.41
CA ILE A 173 15.72 -12.77 -3.96
C ILE A 173 14.38 -12.19 -4.36
N CYS A 174 14.02 -11.07 -3.75
CA CYS A 174 12.76 -10.37 -3.94
C CYS A 174 13.01 -8.94 -4.43
N ILE A 175 12.01 -8.40 -5.13
CA ILE A 175 11.91 -6.97 -5.43
C ILE A 175 10.60 -6.50 -4.78
N LEU A 176 10.71 -5.54 -3.87
CA LEU A 176 9.58 -4.82 -3.29
C LEU A 176 9.56 -3.40 -3.84
N GLY A 177 8.38 -2.88 -4.11
CA GLY A 177 8.16 -1.49 -4.47
C GLY A 177 7.30 -0.80 -3.41
N GLY A 178 7.63 0.44 -3.07
CA GLY A 178 6.87 1.16 -2.08
C GLY A 178 7.40 2.56 -1.82
N MET A 179 6.81 3.21 -0.84
CA MET A 179 7.21 4.50 -0.33
C MET A 179 7.96 4.34 0.99
N VAL A 180 8.98 5.13 1.21
CA VAL A 180 9.74 5.17 2.46
C VAL A 180 8.89 5.84 3.55
N ALA A 181 8.30 5.04 4.44
CA ALA A 181 7.49 5.55 5.56
C ALA A 181 8.35 5.99 6.75
N GLY A 182 9.56 5.45 6.88
CA GLY A 182 10.47 5.82 7.96
C GLY A 182 11.86 5.26 7.76
N VAL A 183 12.86 5.96 8.32
CA VAL A 183 14.27 5.55 8.31
C VAL A 183 14.87 5.69 9.69
N THR A 184 15.40 4.61 10.24
CA THR A 184 16.14 4.61 11.50
C THR A 184 17.59 4.26 11.22
N VAL A 185 18.50 5.21 11.39
CA VAL A 185 19.93 5.00 11.22
C VAL A 185 20.56 4.55 12.56
N LYS A 186 21.35 3.49 12.50
CA LYS A 186 22.08 2.96 13.65
C LYS A 186 23.56 2.77 13.32
N LEU A 187 24.41 2.92 14.33
CA LEU A 187 25.83 2.59 14.22
C LEU A 187 26.06 1.09 14.46
N THR A 188 26.83 0.48 13.60
CA THR A 188 27.32 -0.91 13.81
C THR A 188 28.43 -0.94 14.83
N LYS A 189 28.84 -2.14 15.28
CA LYS A 189 30.00 -2.34 16.17
C LYS A 189 31.31 -1.76 15.59
N ASN A 190 31.39 -1.62 14.27
CA ASN A 190 32.55 -1.04 13.57
C ASN A 190 32.40 0.46 13.32
N ASN A 191 31.50 1.12 14.02
CA ASN A 191 31.22 2.56 13.91
C ASN A 191 30.82 3.02 12.49
N GLN A 192 30.13 2.17 11.74
CA GLN A 192 29.60 2.46 10.41
C GLN A 192 28.07 2.61 10.47
N ASN A 193 27.52 3.53 9.71
CA ASN A 193 26.07 3.73 9.63
C ASN A 193 25.41 2.59 8.84
N MET A 194 24.31 2.06 9.37
CA MET A 194 23.35 1.22 8.67
C MET A 194 21.95 1.77 8.90
N ALA A 195 20.99 1.42 8.05
CA ALA A 195 19.62 1.86 8.20
C ALA A 195 18.63 0.70 8.27
N PHE A 196 17.58 0.91 9.05
CA PHE A 196 16.33 0.16 9.03
C PHE A 196 15.30 1.07 8.38
N VAL A 197 14.77 0.65 7.25
CA VAL A 197 13.83 1.43 6.45
C VAL A 197 12.48 0.74 6.49
N THR A 198 11.45 1.45 6.90
CA THR A 198 10.07 0.99 6.77
C THR A 198 9.60 1.34 5.37
N LEU A 199 9.43 0.34 4.52
CA LEU A 199 8.87 0.48 3.18
C LEU A 199 7.37 0.16 3.24
N GLU A 200 6.55 1.09 2.80
CA GLU A 200 5.09 0.96 2.74
C GLU A 200 4.64 0.79 1.29
N ASP A 201 3.94 -0.28 1.02
CA ASP A 201 3.27 -0.49 -0.27
C ASP A 201 1.75 -0.21 -0.15
N MET A 202 0.95 -0.66 -1.12
CA MET A 202 -0.50 -0.42 -1.14
C MET A 202 -1.28 -1.23 -0.11
N VAL A 203 -0.66 -2.22 0.52
CA VAL A 203 -1.35 -3.19 1.39
C VAL A 203 -0.77 -3.29 2.80
N GLY A 204 0.48 -2.83 3.02
CA GLY A 204 1.09 -2.86 4.34
C GLY A 204 2.52 -2.31 4.36
N GLN A 205 3.29 -2.72 5.36
CA GLN A 205 4.65 -2.26 5.60
C GLN A 205 5.61 -3.43 5.78
N THR A 206 6.85 -3.27 5.29
CA THR A 206 7.93 -4.25 5.45
C THR A 206 9.20 -3.54 5.91
N GLU A 207 9.94 -4.14 6.83
CA GLU A 207 11.25 -3.64 7.26
C GLU A 207 12.34 -4.06 6.27
N ILE A 208 13.09 -3.07 5.79
CA ILE A 208 14.24 -3.24 4.90
C ILE A 208 15.51 -2.96 5.70
N ILE A 209 16.45 -3.91 5.72
CA ILE A 209 17.76 -3.75 6.34
C ILE A 209 18.75 -3.28 5.28
N VAL A 210 19.35 -2.12 5.50
CA VAL A 210 20.35 -1.53 4.60
C VAL A 210 21.69 -1.49 5.31
N PHE A 211 22.56 -2.46 5.01
CA PHE A 211 23.88 -2.57 5.58
C PHE A 211 24.82 -1.42 5.16
N PRO A 212 25.92 -1.16 5.91
CA PRO A 212 26.70 0.05 5.79
C PRO A 212 27.14 0.41 4.36
N LYS A 213 27.69 -0.55 3.62
CA LYS A 213 28.13 -0.33 2.24
C LYS A 213 26.98 0.13 1.35
N LYS A 214 25.80 -0.49 1.51
CA LYS A 214 24.60 -0.15 0.74
C LYS A 214 23.98 1.15 1.23
N TYR A 215 24.08 1.45 2.52
CA TYR A 215 23.63 2.71 3.06
C TYR A 215 24.41 3.89 2.48
N GLU A 216 25.74 3.78 2.36
CA GLU A 216 26.55 4.81 1.71
C GLU A 216 26.20 5.01 0.24
N ASP A 217 25.94 3.91 -0.48
CA ASP A 217 25.58 3.94 -1.91
C ASP A 217 24.19 4.59 -2.16
N TYR A 218 23.24 4.42 -1.22
CA TYR A 218 21.82 4.73 -1.47
C TYR A 218 21.17 5.70 -0.48
N ARG A 219 21.90 6.25 0.50
CA ARG A 219 21.36 7.11 1.56
C ARG A 219 20.49 8.28 1.04
N GLU A 220 20.83 8.83 -0.14
CA GLU A 220 20.09 9.94 -0.75
C GLU A 220 18.69 9.52 -1.23
N LYS A 221 18.51 8.22 -1.52
CA LYS A 221 17.22 7.65 -1.92
C LYS A 221 16.35 7.27 -0.71
N LEU A 222 16.95 7.14 0.47
CA LEU A 222 16.28 6.72 1.71
C LEU A 222 15.76 7.93 2.49
N THR A 223 14.97 8.76 1.84
CA THR A 223 14.29 9.90 2.46
C THR A 223 12.81 9.61 2.60
N ALA A 224 12.16 10.17 3.64
CA ALA A 224 10.72 10.00 3.83
C ALA A 224 9.94 10.41 2.58
N ASP A 225 8.86 9.69 2.32
CA ASP A 225 7.95 9.85 1.19
C ASP A 225 8.56 9.55 -0.20
N ASN A 226 9.86 9.20 -0.28
CA ASN A 226 10.46 8.80 -1.54
C ASN A 226 9.93 7.42 -1.98
N LYS A 227 9.67 7.27 -3.29
CA LYS A 227 9.15 6.04 -3.88
C LYS A 227 10.30 5.23 -4.48
N ILE A 228 10.52 4.04 -3.95
CA ILE A 228 11.67 3.20 -4.30
C ILE A 228 11.27 1.75 -4.56
N PHE A 229 12.02 1.12 -5.46
CA PHE A 229 12.10 -0.33 -5.55
C PHE A 229 13.35 -0.81 -4.84
N VAL A 230 13.23 -1.83 -4.03
CA VAL A 230 14.34 -2.47 -3.33
C VAL A 230 14.44 -3.92 -3.77
N LYS A 231 15.55 -4.25 -4.42
CA LYS A 231 15.93 -5.65 -4.66
C LYS A 231 16.80 -6.11 -3.51
N GLY A 232 16.50 -7.28 -2.99
CA GLY A 232 17.23 -7.80 -1.84
C GLY A 232 16.95 -9.27 -1.59
N ARG A 233 17.48 -9.75 -0.48
CA ARG A 233 17.33 -11.10 -0.01
C ARG A 233 16.40 -11.13 1.21
N ALA A 234 15.34 -11.93 1.13
CA ALA A 234 14.46 -12.14 2.27
C ALA A 234 15.20 -12.89 3.39
N THR A 235 14.97 -12.47 4.62
CA THR A 235 15.36 -13.22 5.82
C THR A 235 14.12 -13.42 6.65
N VAL A 236 13.82 -14.68 6.95
CA VAL A 236 12.60 -15.11 7.63
C VAL A 236 12.97 -15.79 8.93
N SER A 237 12.39 -15.33 10.02
CA SER A 237 12.46 -15.94 11.35
C SER A 237 11.08 -16.42 11.79
N GLU A 238 10.96 -16.98 12.98
CA GLU A 238 9.67 -17.36 13.57
C GLU A 238 8.82 -16.14 13.95
N GLU A 239 9.45 -14.99 14.19
CA GLU A 239 8.78 -13.78 14.68
C GLU A 239 8.56 -12.73 13.60
N ASP A 240 9.44 -12.66 12.59
CA ASP A 240 9.39 -11.63 11.55
C ASP A 240 10.03 -12.08 10.22
N ALA A 241 9.70 -11.35 9.16
CA ALA A 241 10.37 -11.45 7.88
C ALA A 241 10.77 -10.06 7.40
N LYS A 242 12.02 -9.93 6.92
CA LYS A 242 12.63 -8.66 6.49
C LYS A 242 13.35 -8.83 5.17
N LEU A 243 13.59 -7.73 4.48
CA LEU A 243 14.37 -7.74 3.24
C LEU A 243 15.74 -7.08 3.49
N ILE A 244 16.81 -7.79 3.18
CA ILE A 244 18.18 -7.24 3.20
C ILE A 244 18.44 -6.60 1.83
N ALA A 245 18.60 -5.29 1.80
CA ALA A 245 18.78 -4.54 0.56
C ALA A 245 20.11 -4.85 -0.14
N GLU A 246 20.06 -5.16 -1.42
CA GLU A 246 21.22 -5.35 -2.30
C GLU A 246 21.32 -4.22 -3.33
N GLU A 247 20.20 -3.73 -3.86
CA GLU A 247 20.12 -2.66 -4.86
C GLU A 247 18.85 -1.86 -4.69
N ILE A 248 18.92 -0.52 -4.83
CA ILE A 248 17.79 0.38 -4.64
C ILE A 248 17.70 1.33 -5.85
N LEU A 249 16.53 1.35 -6.49
CA LEU A 249 16.19 2.27 -7.58
C LEU A 249 14.97 3.10 -7.17
N THR A 250 14.94 4.38 -7.57
CA THR A 250 13.72 5.17 -7.45
C THR A 250 12.70 4.78 -8.52
N PHE A 251 11.43 5.08 -8.31
CA PHE A 251 10.40 4.86 -9.33
C PHE A 251 10.71 5.63 -10.61
N ASP A 252 11.25 6.85 -10.50
CA ASP A 252 11.64 7.68 -11.63
C ASP A 252 12.79 7.05 -12.42
N GLU A 253 13.78 6.47 -11.75
CA GLU A 253 14.87 5.75 -12.42
C GLU A 253 14.35 4.56 -13.21
N VAL A 254 13.41 3.81 -12.64
CA VAL A 254 12.80 2.66 -13.33
C VAL A 254 11.91 3.12 -14.49
N ALA A 255 11.13 4.18 -14.31
CA ALA A 255 10.34 4.79 -15.39
C ALA A 255 11.21 5.32 -16.53
N ALA A 256 12.43 5.82 -16.23
CA ALA A 256 13.44 6.23 -17.21
C ALA A 256 14.15 5.05 -17.90
N GLY A 257 13.76 3.80 -17.58
CA GLY A 257 14.29 2.58 -18.23
C GLY A 257 15.48 1.95 -17.53
N ASN A 258 15.83 2.40 -16.32
CA ASN A 258 16.81 1.68 -15.49
C ASN A 258 16.19 0.38 -14.97
N ASP A 259 17.00 -0.65 -14.85
CA ASP A 259 16.59 -1.94 -14.33
C ASP A 259 17.64 -2.50 -13.38
N PHE A 260 17.23 -3.39 -12.49
CA PHE A 260 18.12 -4.03 -11.54
C PHE A 260 19.17 -4.87 -12.23
N SER A 261 20.38 -4.87 -11.64
CA SER A 261 21.49 -5.69 -12.12
C SER A 261 21.08 -7.18 -12.13
N ARG A 262 21.29 -7.85 -13.24
CA ARG A 262 21.11 -9.30 -13.32
C ARG A 262 22.23 -9.99 -12.57
N TYR A 263 21.95 -10.55 -11.39
CA TYR A 263 22.91 -11.37 -10.66
C TYR A 263 23.13 -12.70 -11.36
N ASN A 264 24.37 -12.94 -11.83
CA ASN A 264 24.82 -14.31 -12.02
C ASN A 264 25.30 -14.85 -10.65
N ASN A 265 24.87 -16.05 -10.27
CA ASN A 265 25.21 -16.75 -9.02
C ASN A 265 26.73 -16.91 -8.71
N SER A 266 27.61 -16.28 -9.46
CA SER A 266 29.05 -16.34 -9.34
C SER A 266 29.74 -15.09 -8.77
N GLY A 267 29.01 -14.13 -8.17
CA GLY A 267 29.60 -13.01 -7.43
C GLY A 267 30.46 -12.01 -8.24
N ARG A 268 30.43 -12.05 -9.57
CA ARG A 268 31.14 -11.07 -10.41
C ARG A 268 30.16 -10.27 -11.24
N MET A 269 30.14 -8.95 -11.01
CA MET A 269 29.49 -7.99 -11.93
C MET A 269 30.11 -8.11 -13.32
N LYS A 270 29.30 -8.43 -14.33
CA LYS A 270 29.69 -8.22 -15.73
C LYS A 270 29.24 -6.83 -16.19
N PRO A 271 30.09 -6.07 -16.88
CA PRO A 271 29.69 -4.77 -17.43
C PRO A 271 28.55 -4.95 -18.46
N ARG A 272 27.59 -4.02 -18.38
CA ARG A 272 26.42 -3.90 -19.27
C ARG A 272 26.89 -3.88 -20.73
N ARG A 273 26.49 -4.89 -21.50
CA ARG A 273 26.41 -4.76 -22.96
C ARG A 273 25.01 -4.26 -23.27
N GLU A 274 24.94 -3.11 -23.92
CA GLU A 274 23.69 -2.61 -24.50
C GLU A 274 23.19 -3.64 -25.50
N ASN A 275 22.08 -4.27 -25.18
CA ASN A 275 21.34 -5.11 -26.10
C ASN A 275 19.88 -4.64 -26.07
N THR A 276 19.53 -3.86 -27.09
CA THR A 276 18.18 -3.46 -27.41
C THR A 276 17.46 -4.66 -28.01
N GLY A 277 16.97 -5.57 -27.15
CA GLY A 277 16.15 -6.72 -27.57
C GLY A 277 15.55 -7.38 -26.33
N LYS A 278 14.25 -7.64 -26.38
CA LYS A 278 13.60 -8.55 -25.43
C LYS A 278 14.40 -9.87 -25.43
N PRO A 279 14.65 -10.51 -24.24
CA PRO A 279 15.23 -11.84 -24.26
C PRO A 279 14.22 -12.79 -24.91
N GLU A 280 14.52 -13.23 -26.12
CA GLU A 280 13.85 -14.38 -26.71
C GLU A 280 14.35 -15.60 -25.93
N PHE A 281 13.48 -16.17 -25.08
CA PHE A 281 13.72 -17.49 -24.53
C PHE A 281 13.55 -18.51 -25.64
N THR A 282 14.58 -19.31 -25.87
CA THR A 282 14.47 -20.44 -26.81
C THR A 282 13.64 -21.56 -26.18
N GLU A 283 12.93 -22.29 -27.00
CA GLU A 283 11.96 -23.34 -26.65
C GLU A 283 12.45 -24.41 -25.66
N GLY A 284 13.71 -24.51 -25.34
CA GLY A 284 14.30 -25.43 -24.35
C GLY A 284 14.65 -24.82 -22.97
N ASP A 285 14.40 -23.52 -22.78
CA ASP A 285 14.83 -22.81 -21.58
C ASP A 285 13.72 -22.65 -20.52
N LEU A 286 12.52 -23.16 -20.78
CA LEU A 286 11.36 -23.04 -19.90
C LEU A 286 10.88 -24.43 -19.41
N GLN A 287 10.23 -24.44 -18.25
CA GLN A 287 9.52 -25.58 -17.65
C GLN A 287 8.10 -25.16 -17.30
N VAL A 288 7.13 -26.01 -17.62
CA VAL A 288 5.73 -25.82 -17.23
C VAL A 288 5.44 -26.68 -15.99
N TRP A 289 4.91 -26.04 -14.94
CA TRP A 289 4.54 -26.68 -13.69
C TRP A 289 3.04 -26.57 -13.47
N VAL A 290 2.39 -27.71 -13.20
CA VAL A 290 0.97 -27.78 -12.86
C VAL A 290 0.81 -28.42 -11.49
N CYS A 291 0.00 -27.77 -10.65
CA CYS A 291 -0.18 -28.15 -9.24
C CYS A 291 -1.55 -28.76 -9.03
N PHE A 292 -1.61 -29.93 -8.41
CA PHE A 292 -2.82 -30.61 -7.95
C PHE A 292 -2.82 -30.66 -6.43
N ASP A 293 -3.99 -30.61 -5.81
CA ASP A 293 -4.08 -30.57 -4.35
C ASP A 293 -3.76 -31.92 -3.72
N ASP A 294 -4.27 -33.02 -4.32
CA ASP A 294 -3.97 -34.38 -3.90
C ASP A 294 -3.84 -35.34 -5.07
N ARG A 295 -3.47 -36.60 -4.79
CA ARG A 295 -3.26 -37.66 -5.79
C ARG A 295 -4.56 -38.04 -6.47
N LYS A 296 -5.66 -38.05 -5.75
CA LYS A 296 -6.96 -38.45 -6.27
C LYS A 296 -7.45 -37.49 -7.33
N GLU A 297 -7.31 -36.17 -7.07
CA GLU A 297 -7.61 -35.13 -8.06
C GLU A 297 -6.80 -35.33 -9.37
N TYR A 298 -5.49 -35.60 -9.25
CA TYR A 298 -4.64 -35.83 -10.40
C TYR A 298 -5.11 -37.11 -11.18
N ASP A 299 -5.36 -38.21 -10.51
CA ASP A 299 -5.76 -39.47 -11.13
C ASP A 299 -7.13 -39.37 -11.86
N GLU A 300 -8.04 -38.52 -11.33
CA GLU A 300 -9.34 -38.23 -11.95
C GLU A 300 -9.19 -37.38 -13.23
N LEU A 301 -8.25 -36.44 -13.25
CA LEU A 301 -8.02 -35.49 -14.34
C LEU A 301 -6.90 -35.94 -15.30
N GLU A 302 -6.16 -37.01 -15.01
CA GLU A 302 -4.96 -37.41 -15.74
C GLU A 302 -5.19 -37.55 -17.25
N LYS A 303 -6.28 -38.17 -17.65
CA LYS A 303 -6.59 -38.43 -19.08
C LYS A 303 -6.80 -37.14 -19.86
N GLU A 304 -7.54 -36.19 -19.27
CA GLU A 304 -7.81 -34.89 -19.87
C GLU A 304 -6.53 -34.03 -19.90
N PHE A 305 -5.77 -34.03 -18.81
CA PHE A 305 -4.49 -33.35 -18.71
C PHE A 305 -3.50 -33.82 -19.77
N LEU A 306 -3.34 -35.14 -19.94
CA LEU A 306 -2.45 -35.72 -20.96
C LEU A 306 -2.91 -35.39 -22.39
N SER A 307 -4.22 -35.35 -22.65
CA SER A 307 -4.79 -34.95 -23.94
C SER A 307 -4.44 -33.50 -24.29
N ILE A 308 -4.53 -32.62 -23.31
CA ILE A 308 -4.14 -31.19 -23.50
C ILE A 308 -2.63 -31.07 -23.82
N LEU A 309 -1.75 -31.85 -23.14
CA LEU A 309 -0.32 -31.80 -23.42
C LEU A 309 0.02 -32.31 -24.82
N GLU A 310 -0.73 -33.32 -25.33
CA GLU A 310 -0.53 -33.88 -26.66
C GLU A 310 -0.87 -32.92 -27.80
N GLU A 311 -1.80 -31.99 -27.57
CA GLU A 311 -2.19 -30.97 -28.54
C GLU A 311 -1.09 -29.91 -28.76
N TYR A 312 -0.19 -29.70 -27.78
CA TYR A 312 0.81 -28.63 -27.78
C TYR A 312 2.25 -29.15 -27.70
N LYS A 313 2.61 -30.14 -28.48
CA LYS A 313 3.95 -30.75 -28.45
C LYS A 313 5.06 -29.76 -28.74
N GLY A 314 6.14 -29.82 -27.92
CA GLY A 314 7.32 -28.95 -28.04
C GLY A 314 8.50 -29.46 -27.22
N ASN A 315 9.35 -28.53 -26.75
CA ASN A 315 10.60 -28.85 -26.08
C ASN A 315 10.65 -28.40 -24.59
N CYS A 316 9.56 -27.85 -24.06
CA CYS A 316 9.46 -27.47 -22.66
C CYS A 316 9.01 -28.65 -21.79
N PRO A 317 9.81 -29.09 -20.81
CA PRO A 317 9.40 -30.18 -19.92
C PRO A 317 8.24 -29.74 -19.01
N VAL A 318 7.31 -30.68 -18.79
CA VAL A 318 6.16 -30.50 -17.91
C VAL A 318 6.37 -31.25 -16.59
N TYR A 319 6.12 -30.60 -15.51
CA TYR A 319 6.14 -31.17 -14.16
C TYR A 319 4.77 -31.02 -13.51
N ILE A 320 4.34 -32.06 -12.81
CA ILE A 320 3.22 -31.96 -11.88
C ILE A 320 3.74 -31.92 -10.46
N PHE A 321 3.04 -31.20 -9.59
CA PHE A 321 3.31 -31.14 -8.16
C PHE A 321 2.03 -31.47 -7.39
N ILE A 322 2.10 -32.49 -6.52
CA ILE A 322 0.99 -32.90 -5.65
C ILE A 322 1.23 -32.33 -4.26
N LYS A 323 0.41 -31.36 -3.87
CA LYS A 323 0.60 -30.60 -2.62
C LYS A 323 0.57 -31.47 -1.38
N GLN A 324 -0.41 -32.34 -1.26
CA GLN A 324 -0.58 -33.18 -0.08
C GLN A 324 0.61 -34.13 0.15
N GLU A 325 1.16 -34.68 -0.92
CA GLU A 325 2.32 -35.60 -0.88
C GLU A 325 3.65 -34.86 -0.87
N LYS A 326 3.67 -33.53 -1.13
CA LYS A 326 4.88 -32.70 -1.34
C LYS A 326 5.85 -33.31 -2.37
N GLN A 327 5.32 -34.01 -3.36
CA GLN A 327 6.09 -34.70 -4.40
C GLN A 327 5.85 -34.07 -5.76
N TYR A 328 6.87 -34.13 -6.61
CA TYR A 328 6.75 -33.75 -8.01
C TYR A 328 7.15 -34.88 -8.92
N LYS A 329 6.55 -34.92 -10.11
CA LYS A 329 6.82 -35.91 -11.16
C LYS A 329 7.10 -35.16 -12.46
N ASN A 330 8.21 -35.50 -13.13
CA ASN A 330 8.45 -35.08 -14.49
C ASN A 330 7.64 -35.99 -15.41
N MET A 331 6.85 -35.40 -16.32
CA MET A 331 6.00 -36.17 -17.25
C MET A 331 6.77 -36.90 -18.34
N GLY A 332 8.08 -36.65 -18.46
CA GLY A 332 8.96 -37.30 -19.42
C GLY A 332 8.91 -36.67 -20.82
N ARG A 333 9.78 -37.22 -21.71
CA ARG A 333 9.98 -36.64 -23.05
C ARG A 333 8.76 -36.72 -23.97
N GLY A 334 7.84 -37.65 -23.70
CA GLY A 334 6.61 -37.82 -24.50
C GLY A 334 5.57 -36.71 -24.30
N PHE A 335 5.67 -35.95 -23.19
CA PHE A 335 4.72 -34.92 -22.80
C PHE A 335 5.38 -33.55 -22.68
N MET A 336 6.44 -33.29 -23.44
CA MET A 336 7.02 -31.97 -23.55
C MET A 336 6.16 -31.08 -24.45
N VAL A 337 5.99 -29.81 -24.07
CA VAL A 337 5.07 -28.88 -24.71
C VAL A 337 5.80 -27.66 -25.28
N ASP A 338 5.16 -26.97 -26.19
CA ASP A 338 5.62 -25.65 -26.68
C ASP A 338 5.18 -24.56 -25.70
N GLY A 339 6.09 -24.11 -24.87
CA GLY A 339 5.84 -23.11 -23.85
C GLY A 339 5.45 -21.71 -24.39
N ALA A 340 5.58 -21.46 -25.70
CA ALA A 340 5.22 -20.22 -26.36
C ALA A 340 3.82 -20.26 -27.02
N SER A 341 3.20 -21.45 -27.14
CA SER A 341 2.02 -21.70 -27.98
C SER A 341 0.66 -21.53 -27.30
N GLY A 342 0.55 -20.79 -26.23
CA GLY A 342 -0.73 -20.60 -25.54
C GLY A 342 -1.19 -21.78 -24.66
N ILE A 343 -0.38 -22.86 -24.53
CA ILE A 343 -0.68 -23.99 -23.63
C ILE A 343 -0.80 -23.53 -22.18
N VAL A 344 0.03 -22.59 -21.77
CA VAL A 344 0.02 -22.05 -20.41
C VAL A 344 -1.34 -21.42 -20.10
N ASP A 345 -1.88 -20.66 -21.06
CA ASP A 345 -3.19 -20.04 -20.93
C ASP A 345 -4.32 -21.08 -20.94
N ARG A 346 -4.19 -22.11 -21.77
CA ARG A 346 -5.14 -23.24 -21.81
C ARG A 346 -5.14 -24.00 -20.47
N LEU A 347 -3.99 -24.33 -19.92
CA LEU A 347 -3.87 -24.99 -18.62
C LEU A 347 -4.38 -24.12 -17.48
N LYS A 348 -4.11 -22.79 -17.52
CA LYS A 348 -4.64 -21.85 -16.52
C LYS A 348 -6.17 -21.74 -16.58
N LEU A 349 -6.75 -21.82 -17.76
CA LEU A 349 -8.21 -21.78 -17.93
C LEU A 349 -8.84 -23.06 -17.35
N GLU A 350 -8.23 -24.21 -17.56
CA GLU A 350 -8.76 -25.52 -17.15
C GLU A 350 -8.53 -25.79 -15.65
N TYR A 351 -7.31 -25.54 -15.16
CA TYR A 351 -6.90 -25.90 -13.78
C TYR A 351 -6.80 -24.73 -12.83
N GLY A 352 -6.93 -23.49 -13.30
CA GLY A 352 -6.85 -22.25 -12.53
C GLY A 352 -5.49 -21.55 -12.59
N VAL A 353 -5.50 -20.23 -12.57
CA VAL A 353 -4.31 -19.37 -12.76
C VAL A 353 -3.23 -19.63 -11.70
N SER A 354 -3.63 -19.90 -10.46
CA SER A 354 -2.72 -20.16 -9.34
C SER A 354 -2.04 -21.53 -9.36
N ARG A 355 -2.55 -22.46 -10.19
CA ARG A 355 -2.07 -23.84 -10.27
C ARG A 355 -1.05 -24.06 -11.37
N VAL A 356 -0.89 -23.11 -12.30
CA VAL A 356 0.01 -23.26 -13.46
C VAL A 356 1.09 -22.20 -13.42
N THR A 357 2.34 -22.62 -13.40
CA THR A 357 3.51 -21.72 -13.33
C THR A 357 4.54 -22.12 -14.39
N VAL A 358 5.11 -21.12 -15.07
CA VAL A 358 6.25 -21.31 -15.97
C VAL A 358 7.53 -20.89 -15.27
N ARG A 359 8.55 -21.75 -15.29
CA ARG A 359 9.84 -21.48 -14.66
C ARG A 359 10.98 -21.63 -15.65
N PRO A 360 12.10 -20.90 -15.48
CA PRO A 360 13.31 -21.16 -16.24
C PRO A 360 13.84 -22.58 -15.97
N ASN A 361 14.26 -23.28 -17.02
CA ASN A 361 14.90 -24.60 -16.88
C ASN A 361 16.31 -24.41 -16.32
N LYS A 362 16.54 -24.76 -15.05
CA LYS A 362 17.84 -24.63 -14.37
C LYS A 362 18.79 -25.81 -14.61
N MET A 363 18.41 -26.77 -15.49
CA MET A 363 19.28 -27.88 -15.83
C MET A 363 20.06 -27.58 -17.13
N LYS A 364 21.11 -26.79 -16.97
CA LYS A 364 22.33 -26.81 -17.82
C LYS A 364 23.52 -26.37 -16.98
#